data_01c1bcb9dda83c81d4ad7a0dbe1499c2
#
_entry.id   01c1bcb9dda83c81d4ad7a0dbe1499c2
#
_cell.length_a   1.000
_cell.length_b   1.000
_cell.length_c   1.000
_cell.angle_alpha   90.00
_cell.angle_beta   90.00
_cell.angle_gamma   90.00
#
_symmetry.space_group_name_H-M   'P 1'
#
loop_
_entity.id
_entity.type
_entity.pdbx_description
1 polymer ?
#
loop_
_entity_poly.entity_id
_entity_poly.type
_entity_poly.pdbx_seq_one_letter_code
_entity_poly.pdbx_strand_id
1 'polypeptide(L)'
;MASIISPKAEVSPKAKIGDNCKIYPFAYIEDDVVIGDNCIIYPFVSIMNGTRMGNNNKVFQAAVIAALPQDFNFTGEESEVVIGDNNTIR
;
A
#
# COMPACT_ATOMS: atom_id res chain seq x y z
N MET A 1 10.03 8.94 13.23
CA MET A 1 9.02 9.99 13.27
C MET A 1 7.68 9.47 12.78
N ALA A 2 6.62 10.08 13.22
CA ALA A 2 5.29 9.65 12.80
C ALA A 2 5.06 9.94 11.33
N SER A 3 4.26 9.10 10.70
CA SER A 3 3.86 9.31 9.32
C SER A 3 2.80 10.40 9.21
N ILE A 4 2.77 11.07 8.07
CA ILE A 4 1.79 12.10 7.79
C ILE A 4 0.76 11.50 6.85
N ILE A 5 -0.46 11.31 7.35
CA ILE A 5 -1.55 10.73 6.58
C ILE A 5 -2.61 11.81 6.41
N SER A 6 -2.94 12.12 5.15
CA SER A 6 -3.97 13.11 4.87
C SER A 6 -5.32 12.67 5.46
N PRO A 7 -6.06 13.57 6.10
CA PRO A 7 -7.40 13.22 6.58
C PRO A 7 -8.37 12.89 5.45
N LYS A 8 -8.02 13.23 4.21
CA LYS A 8 -8.83 12.88 3.04
C LYS A 8 -8.42 11.56 2.41
N ALA A 9 -7.38 10.91 2.91
CA ALA A 9 -7.03 9.57 2.48
C ALA A 9 -7.91 8.56 3.23
N GLU A 10 -8.27 7.50 2.56
CA GLU A 10 -9.03 6.43 3.20
C GLU A 10 -8.07 5.28 3.51
N VAL A 11 -7.58 5.28 4.73
CA VAL A 11 -6.59 4.30 5.18
C VAL A 11 -7.23 3.48 6.29
N SER A 12 -7.26 2.16 6.10
CA SER A 12 -7.81 1.28 7.12
C SER A 12 -7.00 1.38 8.42
N PRO A 13 -7.66 1.46 9.58
CA PRO A 13 -6.95 1.42 10.85
C PRO A 13 -6.21 0.10 11.09
N LYS A 14 -6.52 -0.93 10.33
CA LYS A 14 -5.83 -2.22 10.42
C LYS A 14 -4.57 -2.28 9.57
N ALA A 15 -4.40 -1.37 8.63
CA ALA A 15 -3.18 -1.33 7.83
C ALA A 15 -1.98 -0.97 8.72
N LYS A 16 -0.84 -1.59 8.44
CA LYS A 16 0.38 -1.33 9.18
C LYS A 16 1.28 -0.44 8.34
N ILE A 17 1.46 0.79 8.82
CA ILE A 17 2.25 1.79 8.12
C ILE A 17 3.43 2.16 9.00
N GLY A 18 4.63 2.07 8.45
CA GLY A 18 5.86 2.38 9.19
C GLY A 18 6.01 3.87 9.47
N ASP A 19 7.23 4.27 9.79
CA ASP A 19 7.54 5.64 10.17
C ASP A 19 7.93 6.49 8.96
N ASN A 20 7.75 7.78 9.08
CA ASN A 20 8.14 8.75 8.06
C ASN A 20 7.48 8.55 6.70
N CYS A 21 6.33 7.93 6.66
CA CYS A 21 5.57 7.81 5.42
C CYS A 21 4.74 9.06 5.18
N LYS A 22 4.47 9.33 3.92
CA LYS A 22 3.60 10.43 3.53
C LYS A 22 2.51 9.88 2.63
N ILE A 23 1.27 10.03 3.07
CA ILE A 23 0.11 9.55 2.32
C ILE A 23 -0.75 10.73 1.95
N TYR A 24 -0.86 10.97 0.66
CA TYR A 24 -1.57 12.11 0.10
C TYR A 24 -3.09 11.90 0.08
N PRO A 25 -3.86 12.98 -0.13
CA PRO A 25 -5.32 12.86 -0.19
C PRO A 25 -5.78 11.87 -1.25
N PHE A 26 -6.91 11.22 -0.97
CA PHE A 26 -7.60 10.31 -1.90
C PHE A 26 -6.84 9.02 -2.22
N ALA A 27 -5.82 8.71 -1.44
CA ALA A 27 -5.24 7.37 -1.46
C ALA A 27 -6.18 6.41 -0.73
N TYR A 28 -6.24 5.18 -1.20
CA TYR A 28 -7.08 4.15 -0.61
C TYR A 28 -6.22 2.96 -0.22
N ILE A 29 -6.23 2.61 1.06
CA ILE A 29 -5.39 1.53 1.60
C ILE A 29 -6.27 0.59 2.42
N GLU A 30 -6.30 -0.68 2.02
CA GLU A 30 -7.15 -1.68 2.66
C GLU A 30 -6.55 -2.25 3.94
N ASP A 31 -7.28 -3.18 4.57
CA ASP A 31 -6.97 -3.69 5.91
C ASP A 31 -5.67 -4.48 5.99
N ASP A 32 -5.47 -5.39 5.05
CA ASP A 32 -4.36 -6.34 5.09
C ASP A 32 -3.20 -5.82 4.25
N VAL A 33 -2.68 -4.66 4.65
CA VAL A 33 -1.59 -3.98 3.95
C VAL A 33 -0.49 -3.67 4.94
N VAL A 34 0.75 -3.94 4.54
CA VAL A 34 1.93 -3.57 5.32
C VAL A 34 2.81 -2.67 4.46
N ILE A 35 3.12 -1.49 4.96
CA ILE A 35 3.98 -0.52 4.28
C ILE A 35 5.14 -0.20 5.22
N GLY A 36 6.35 -0.31 4.72
CA GLY A 36 7.56 -0.03 5.50
C GLY A 36 7.77 1.45 5.76
N ASP A 37 9.00 1.81 6.07
CA ASP A 37 9.34 3.18 6.44
C ASP A 37 9.68 4.04 5.23
N ASN A 38 9.51 5.35 5.38
CA ASN A 38 9.93 6.34 4.38
C ASN A 38 9.28 6.16 3.00
N CYS A 39 8.05 5.67 2.98
CA CYS A 39 7.31 5.51 1.73
C CYS A 39 6.47 6.73 1.44
N ILE A 40 6.26 7.03 0.17
CA ILE A 40 5.41 8.12 -0.28
C ILE A 40 4.32 7.55 -1.16
N ILE A 41 3.08 7.76 -0.76
CA ILE A 41 1.90 7.30 -1.48
C ILE A 41 1.17 8.53 -2.02
N TYR A 42 1.20 8.71 -3.32
CA TYR A 42 0.64 9.88 -3.98
C TYR A 42 -0.89 9.80 -4.09
N PRO A 43 -1.55 10.89 -4.51
CA PRO A 43 -3.02 10.88 -4.59
C PRO A 43 -3.57 9.82 -5.54
N PHE A 44 -4.77 9.34 -5.24
CA PHE A 44 -5.51 8.38 -6.06
C PHE A 44 -4.82 7.03 -6.25
N VAL A 45 -3.92 6.68 -5.35
CA VAL A 45 -3.30 5.35 -5.33
C VAL A 45 -4.24 4.40 -4.59
N SER A 46 -4.39 3.19 -5.11
CA SER A 46 -5.15 2.14 -4.44
C SER A 46 -4.21 1.00 -4.06
N ILE A 47 -4.12 0.71 -2.77
CA ILE A 47 -3.30 -0.39 -2.26
C ILE A 47 -4.24 -1.38 -1.60
N MET A 48 -4.37 -2.53 -2.24
CA MET A 48 -5.35 -3.53 -1.88
C MET A 48 -4.77 -4.57 -0.91
N ASN A 49 -5.67 -5.36 -0.33
CA ASN A 49 -5.28 -6.40 0.60
C ASN A 49 -4.21 -7.34 0.04
N GLY A 50 -3.31 -7.77 0.91
CA GLY A 50 -2.23 -8.68 0.53
C GLY A 50 -0.94 -7.98 0.12
N THR A 51 -0.89 -6.66 0.15
CA THR A 51 0.32 -5.92 -0.21
C THR A 51 1.30 -5.89 0.95
N ARG A 52 2.54 -6.27 0.66
CA ARG A 52 3.66 -6.22 1.61
C ARG A 52 4.76 -5.38 1.00
N MET A 53 4.89 -4.16 1.44
CA MET A 53 5.81 -3.17 0.85
C MET A 53 6.95 -2.89 1.81
N GLY A 54 8.17 -2.91 1.31
CA GLY A 54 9.36 -2.56 2.09
C GLY A 54 9.52 -1.05 2.25
N ASN A 55 10.78 -0.63 2.41
CA ASN A 55 11.10 0.76 2.76
C ASN A 55 11.45 1.60 1.52
N ASN A 56 11.30 2.91 1.65
CA ASN A 56 11.76 3.88 0.65
C ASN A 56 11.11 3.71 -0.72
N ASN A 57 9.85 3.31 -0.76
CA ASN A 57 9.13 3.17 -2.01
C ASN A 57 8.29 4.42 -2.29
N LYS A 58 8.13 4.73 -3.57
CA LYS A 58 7.24 5.81 -4.02
C LYS A 58 6.21 5.22 -4.96
N VAL A 59 4.94 5.45 -4.64
CA VAL A 59 3.83 4.98 -5.47
C VAL A 59 3.11 6.19 -6.04
N PHE A 60 3.26 6.40 -7.35
CA PHE A 60 2.75 7.59 -8.00
C PHE A 60 1.25 7.51 -8.26
N GLN A 61 0.63 8.67 -8.51
CA GLN A 61 -0.81 8.78 -8.59
C GLN A 61 -1.44 7.84 -9.61
N ALA A 62 -2.61 7.37 -9.29
CA ALA A 62 -3.43 6.46 -10.07
C ALA A 62 -2.87 5.03 -10.18
N ALA A 63 -1.76 4.71 -9.52
CA ALA A 63 -1.27 3.34 -9.49
C ALA A 63 -2.17 2.46 -8.63
N VAL A 64 -2.29 1.20 -9.01
CA VAL A 64 -3.06 0.22 -8.27
C VAL A 64 -2.14 -0.94 -7.93
N ILE A 65 -2.05 -1.27 -6.65
CA ILE A 65 -1.29 -2.42 -6.18
C ILE A 65 -2.29 -3.42 -5.62
N ALA A 66 -2.36 -4.59 -6.22
CA ALA A 66 -3.33 -5.59 -5.83
C ALA A 66 -2.73 -6.99 -5.92
N ALA A 67 -3.00 -7.80 -4.90
CA ALA A 67 -2.66 -9.22 -4.90
C ALA A 67 -3.90 -9.96 -5.36
N LEU A 68 -3.91 -10.41 -6.60
CA LEU A 68 -5.05 -11.10 -7.19
C LEU A 68 -4.74 -12.59 -7.32
N PRO A 69 -5.72 -13.46 -7.05
CA PRO A 69 -5.54 -14.88 -7.32
C PRO A 69 -5.38 -15.09 -8.82
N GLN A 70 -4.42 -15.92 -9.19
CA GLN A 70 -4.10 -16.17 -10.59
C GLN A 70 -4.81 -17.40 -11.15
N ASP A 71 -5.60 -18.09 -10.33
CA ASP A 71 -6.22 -19.35 -10.67
C ASP A 71 -7.71 -19.30 -10.33
N PHE A 72 -8.53 -19.76 -11.26
CA PHE A 72 -9.97 -19.90 -11.03
C PHE A 72 -10.29 -20.92 -9.94
N ASN A 73 -9.35 -21.80 -9.65
CA ASN A 73 -9.51 -22.79 -8.58
C ASN A 73 -8.94 -22.32 -7.25
N PHE A 74 -8.90 -21.01 -7.05
CA PHE A 74 -8.43 -20.44 -5.80
C PHE A 74 -9.21 -21.00 -4.61
N THR A 75 -8.50 -21.60 -3.67
CA THR A 75 -9.10 -22.36 -2.57
C THR A 75 -9.12 -21.61 -1.25
N GLY A 76 -9.08 -20.30 -1.29
CA GLY A 76 -9.14 -19.49 -0.08
C GLY A 76 -7.78 -19.14 0.51
N GLU A 77 -6.69 -19.53 -0.11
CA GLU A 77 -5.38 -19.06 0.30
C GLU A 77 -5.25 -17.58 -0.02
N GLU A 78 -4.67 -16.84 0.91
CA GLU A 78 -4.46 -15.42 0.70
C GLU A 78 -3.35 -15.20 -0.32
N SER A 79 -3.64 -14.37 -1.31
CA SER A 79 -2.63 -13.92 -2.27
C SER A 79 -1.87 -12.75 -1.67
N GLU A 80 -0.57 -12.71 -1.94
CA GLU A 80 0.27 -11.58 -1.51
C GLU A 80 1.04 -11.02 -2.69
N VAL A 81 1.26 -9.72 -2.67
CA VAL A 81 2.23 -9.07 -3.53
C VAL A 81 3.32 -8.46 -2.65
N VAL A 82 4.56 -8.86 -2.90
CA VAL A 82 5.70 -8.39 -2.11
C VAL A 82 6.50 -7.40 -2.95
N ILE A 83 6.63 -6.20 -2.41
CA ILE A 83 7.40 -5.13 -3.06
C ILE A 83 8.59 -4.84 -2.15
N GLY A 84 9.79 -4.97 -2.69
CA GLY A 84 11.00 -4.71 -1.92
C GLY A 84 11.20 -3.23 -1.61
N ASP A 85 12.45 -2.84 -1.47
CA ASP A 85 12.80 -1.47 -1.10
C ASP A 85 13.18 -0.63 -2.31
N ASN A 86 13.08 0.69 -2.18
CA ASN A 86 13.60 1.65 -3.14
C ASN A 86 12.99 1.57 -4.54
N ASN A 87 11.72 1.21 -4.62
CA ASN A 87 11.01 1.12 -5.89
C ASN A 87 10.24 2.40 -6.19
N THR A 88 10.08 2.68 -7.47
CA THR A 88 9.19 3.73 -7.95
C THR A 88 8.12 3.05 -8.78
N ILE A 89 6.87 3.17 -8.35
CA ILE A 89 5.74 2.50 -8.98
C ILE A 89 4.83 3.55 -9.61
N ARG A 90 4.53 3.34 -10.87
CA ARG A 90 3.68 4.27 -11.64
C ARG A 90 2.50 3.57 -12.25
#